data_6f2f8e81b03b40d65a6055200968f87b
#
_entry.id   6f2f8e81b03b40d65a6055200968f87b
#
_cell.length_a   1.000
_cell.length_b   1.000
_cell.length_c   1.000
_cell.angle_alpha   90.00
_cell.angle_beta   90.00
_cell.angle_gamma   90.00
#
_symmetry.space_group_name_H-M   'P 1'
#
loop_
_entity.id
_entity.type
_entity.pdbx_description
1 polymer ?
#
loop_
_entity_poly.entity_id
_entity_poly.type
_entity_poly.pdbx_seq_one_letter_code
_entity_poly.pdbx_strand_id
1 'polypeptide(L)'
;MNGIYTILLLVLSNIFMTLAWYGHLKLQQTGVSSNWPLIGVIAFSWAIAFFEYCCQVPANRIGFIDNGGPFNLVQLKVIQECVSLIVFAIIANILFQGQGLHWNHLVAFVCLIAAVYFVFMK
;
A
#
# COMPACT_ATOMS: atom_id res chain seq x y z
N MET A 1 -19.23 -5.90 -8.74
CA MET A 1 -18.36 -6.99 -8.28
C MET A 1 -16.90 -6.72 -8.55
N ASN A 2 -16.58 -6.28 -9.79
CA ASN A 2 -15.16 -6.03 -10.12
C ASN A 2 -14.53 -4.94 -9.24
N GLY A 3 -15.32 -3.93 -8.87
CA GLY A 3 -14.79 -2.88 -8.01
C GLY A 3 -14.39 -3.39 -6.63
N ILE A 4 -15.19 -4.29 -6.06
CA ILE A 4 -14.90 -4.86 -4.75
C ILE A 4 -13.66 -5.74 -4.82
N TYR A 5 -13.54 -6.59 -5.86
CA TYR A 5 -12.34 -7.41 -6.02
C TYR A 5 -11.10 -6.57 -6.21
N THR A 6 -11.21 -5.48 -6.98
CA THR A 6 -10.10 -4.55 -7.19
C THR A 6 -9.63 -3.97 -5.86
N ILE A 7 -10.57 -3.49 -5.04
CA ILE A 7 -10.22 -2.87 -3.77
C ILE A 7 -9.60 -3.89 -2.82
N LEU A 8 -10.17 -5.09 -2.72
CA LEU A 8 -9.63 -6.13 -1.85
C LEU A 8 -8.22 -6.54 -2.26
N LEU A 9 -8.00 -6.69 -3.57
CA LEU A 9 -6.67 -7.03 -4.07
C LEU A 9 -5.67 -5.90 -3.83
N LEU A 10 -6.11 -4.64 -3.96
CA LEU A 10 -5.25 -3.50 -3.66
C LEU A 10 -4.89 -3.44 -2.18
N VAL A 11 -5.83 -3.74 -1.29
CA VAL A 11 -5.53 -3.80 0.15
C VAL A 11 -4.47 -4.86 0.42
N LEU A 12 -4.65 -6.06 -0.12
CA LEU A 12 -3.68 -7.14 0.06
C LEU A 12 -2.33 -6.78 -0.54
N SER A 13 -2.34 -6.20 -1.74
CA SER A 13 -1.14 -5.74 -2.42
C SER A 13 -0.37 -4.73 -1.56
N ASN A 14 -1.08 -3.79 -0.95
CA ASN A 14 -0.43 -2.75 -0.15
C ASN A 14 0.09 -3.27 1.18
N ILE A 15 -0.51 -4.33 1.73
CA ILE A 15 0.08 -5.00 2.88
C ILE A 15 1.45 -5.55 2.53
N PHE A 16 1.56 -6.28 1.41
CA PHE A 16 2.85 -6.80 0.96
C PHE A 16 3.83 -5.68 0.63
N MET A 17 3.37 -4.61 -0.02
CA MET A 17 4.25 -3.51 -0.40
C MET A 17 4.78 -2.78 0.83
N THR A 18 3.94 -2.55 1.83
CA THR A 18 4.38 -1.93 3.07
C THR A 18 5.45 -2.79 3.75
N LEU A 19 5.27 -4.10 3.75
CA LEU A 19 6.28 -5.01 4.28
C LEU A 19 7.56 -4.98 3.46
N ALA A 20 7.43 -4.87 2.12
CA ALA A 20 8.61 -4.78 1.26
C ALA A 20 9.40 -3.50 1.54
N TRP A 21 8.70 -2.38 1.73
CA TRP A 21 9.36 -1.10 1.98
C TRP A 21 9.99 -1.02 3.36
N TYR A 22 9.31 -1.53 4.37
CA TYR A 22 9.65 -1.22 5.76
C TYR A 22 9.86 -2.43 6.64
N GLY A 23 9.54 -3.63 6.16
CA GLY A 23 9.72 -4.84 6.96
C GLY A 23 11.17 -5.06 7.37
N HIS A 24 12.11 -4.74 6.48
CA HIS A 24 13.53 -4.89 6.80
C HIS A 24 13.96 -3.95 7.94
N LEU A 25 13.33 -2.79 8.06
CA LEU A 25 13.61 -1.88 9.17
C LEU A 25 13.16 -2.47 10.49
N LYS A 26 12.00 -3.12 10.50
CA LYS A 26 11.54 -3.80 11.71
C LYS A 26 12.45 -4.94 12.09
N LEU A 27 12.89 -5.74 11.12
CA LEU A 27 13.84 -6.81 11.39
C LEU A 27 15.16 -6.27 11.92
N GLN A 28 15.60 -5.13 11.44
CA GLN A 28 16.81 -4.49 11.96
C GLN A 28 16.62 -4.06 13.41
N GLN A 29 15.46 -3.48 13.75
CA GLN A 29 15.16 -3.09 15.13
C GLN A 29 15.20 -4.26 16.09
N THR A 30 14.70 -5.42 15.66
CA THR A 30 14.68 -6.62 16.49
C THR A 30 16.01 -7.36 16.52
N GLY A 31 16.97 -6.92 15.70
CA GLY A 31 18.29 -7.53 15.61
C GLY A 31 18.38 -8.73 14.69
N VAL A 32 17.27 -9.15 14.08
CA VAL A 32 17.27 -10.34 13.23
C VAL A 32 18.13 -10.12 12.00
N SER A 33 18.05 -8.95 11.38
CA SER A 33 18.74 -8.67 10.12
C SER A 33 19.91 -7.70 10.28
N SER A 34 20.36 -7.45 11.51
CA SER A 34 21.39 -6.43 11.74
C SER A 34 22.72 -6.74 11.07
N ASN A 35 23.00 -8.03 10.82
CA ASN A 35 24.24 -8.48 10.19
C ASN A 35 24.08 -8.80 8.70
N TRP A 36 22.89 -8.59 8.14
CA TRP A 36 22.67 -8.89 6.72
C TRP A 36 23.34 -7.84 5.84
N PRO A 37 23.98 -8.25 4.74
CA PRO A 37 24.48 -7.28 3.78
C PRO A 37 23.34 -6.53 3.10
N LEU A 38 23.64 -5.32 2.62
CA LEU A 38 22.61 -4.51 1.95
C LEU A 38 21.95 -5.26 0.81
N ILE A 39 22.74 -6.00 0.03
CA ILE A 39 22.20 -6.73 -1.12
C ILE A 39 21.21 -7.81 -0.67
N GLY A 40 21.45 -8.45 0.47
CA GLY A 40 20.52 -9.42 1.03
C GLY A 40 19.21 -8.79 1.45
N VAL A 41 19.27 -7.60 2.03
CA VAL A 41 18.06 -6.86 2.42
C VAL A 41 17.26 -6.47 1.18
N ILE A 42 17.94 -6.00 0.15
CA ILE A 42 17.28 -5.65 -1.11
C ILE A 42 16.59 -6.87 -1.72
N ALA A 43 17.27 -8.01 -1.74
CA ALA A 43 16.69 -9.24 -2.27
C ALA A 43 15.47 -9.69 -1.47
N PHE A 44 15.51 -9.56 -0.15
CA PHE A 44 14.38 -9.88 0.71
C PHE A 44 13.18 -9.00 0.39
N SER A 45 13.39 -7.69 0.28
CA SER A 45 12.32 -6.75 -0.04
C SER A 45 11.77 -7.01 -1.44
N TRP A 46 12.65 -7.32 -2.39
CA TRP A 46 12.24 -7.64 -3.75
C TRP A 46 11.36 -8.89 -3.80
N ALA A 47 11.68 -9.90 -3.01
CA ALA A 47 10.87 -11.12 -2.95
C ALA A 47 9.46 -10.82 -2.45
N ILE A 48 9.34 -9.94 -1.44
CA ILE A 48 8.02 -9.53 -0.94
C ILE A 48 7.28 -8.72 -2.00
N ALA A 49 7.98 -7.84 -2.71
CA ALA A 49 7.37 -7.05 -3.77
C ALA A 49 6.84 -7.91 -4.91
N PHE A 50 7.47 -9.06 -5.16
CA PHE A 50 6.96 -10.01 -6.15
C PHE A 50 5.54 -10.44 -5.81
N PHE A 51 5.28 -10.78 -4.56
CA PHE A 51 3.93 -11.15 -4.12
C PHE A 51 2.98 -9.97 -4.23
N GLU A 52 3.47 -8.76 -3.96
CA GLU A 52 2.66 -7.56 -4.13
C GLU A 52 2.19 -7.42 -5.57
N TYR A 53 3.07 -7.60 -6.53
CA TYR A 53 2.68 -7.51 -7.94
C TYR A 53 1.69 -8.61 -8.34
N CYS A 54 1.76 -9.77 -7.73
CA CYS A 54 0.78 -10.83 -7.97
C CYS A 54 -0.63 -10.41 -7.58
N CYS A 55 -0.76 -9.45 -6.67
CA CYS A 55 -2.05 -8.90 -6.25
C CYS A 55 -2.39 -7.62 -7.01
N GLN A 56 -1.41 -6.72 -7.20
CA GLN A 56 -1.66 -5.39 -7.77
C GLN A 56 -1.98 -5.45 -9.25
N VAL A 57 -1.24 -6.23 -10.02
CA VAL A 57 -1.46 -6.28 -11.47
C VAL A 57 -2.85 -6.83 -11.80
N PRO A 58 -3.30 -7.95 -11.19
CA PRO A 58 -4.68 -8.38 -11.39
C PRO A 58 -5.71 -7.35 -10.92
N ALA A 59 -5.45 -6.64 -9.81
CA ALA A 59 -6.37 -5.64 -9.30
C ALA A 59 -6.57 -4.52 -10.31
N ASN A 60 -5.48 -3.99 -10.86
CA ASN A 60 -5.56 -2.93 -11.85
C ASN A 60 -6.22 -3.42 -13.13
N ARG A 61 -5.95 -4.65 -13.51
CA ARG A 61 -6.50 -5.22 -14.73
C ARG A 61 -8.01 -5.41 -14.63
N ILE A 62 -8.46 -5.93 -13.51
CA ILE A 62 -9.90 -6.14 -13.26
C ILE A 62 -10.62 -4.81 -13.14
N GLY A 63 -10.00 -3.83 -12.48
CA GLY A 63 -10.64 -2.56 -12.18
C GLY A 63 -10.64 -1.55 -13.32
N PHE A 64 -9.81 -1.74 -14.34
CA PHE A 64 -9.66 -0.76 -15.41
C PHE A 64 -10.87 -0.79 -16.33
N ILE A 65 -11.32 0.40 -16.73
CA ILE A 65 -12.55 0.56 -17.49
C ILE A 65 -12.48 -0.11 -18.86
N ASP A 66 -11.31 -0.11 -19.51
CA ASP A 66 -11.14 -0.76 -20.82
C ASP A 66 -11.26 -2.28 -20.73
N ASN A 67 -11.13 -2.85 -19.54
CA ASN A 67 -11.27 -4.29 -19.32
C ASN A 67 -12.62 -4.62 -18.65
N GLY A 68 -13.55 -3.69 -18.69
CA GLY A 68 -14.87 -3.90 -18.11
C GLY A 68 -14.97 -3.55 -16.64
N GLY A 69 -13.95 -2.96 -16.07
CA GLY A 69 -13.99 -2.53 -14.67
C GLY A 69 -14.61 -1.14 -14.50
N PRO A 70 -14.90 -0.76 -13.25
CA PRO A 70 -15.58 0.51 -12.98
C PRO A 70 -14.69 1.74 -12.92
N PHE A 71 -13.36 1.60 -12.99
CA PHE A 71 -12.45 2.70 -12.70
C PHE A 71 -11.63 3.09 -13.93
N ASN A 72 -11.43 4.40 -14.12
CA ASN A 72 -10.44 4.87 -15.10
C ASN A 72 -9.05 4.89 -14.44
N LEU A 73 -8.03 5.27 -15.21
CA LEU A 73 -6.66 5.21 -14.74
C LEU A 73 -6.41 6.11 -13.53
N VAL A 74 -6.93 7.35 -13.57
CA VAL A 74 -6.75 8.30 -12.47
C VAL A 74 -7.43 7.80 -11.20
N GLN A 75 -8.64 7.25 -11.34
CA GLN A 75 -9.37 6.71 -10.21
C GLN A 75 -8.64 5.53 -9.57
N LEU A 76 -8.07 4.64 -10.39
CA LEU A 76 -7.26 3.53 -9.87
C LEU A 76 -6.07 4.02 -9.07
N LYS A 77 -5.37 5.03 -9.59
CA LYS A 77 -4.19 5.56 -8.91
C LYS A 77 -4.56 6.21 -7.58
N VAL A 78 -5.63 6.98 -7.54
CA VAL A 78 -6.05 7.66 -6.31
C VAL A 78 -6.51 6.64 -5.27
N ILE A 79 -7.27 5.62 -5.68
CA ILE A 79 -7.69 4.56 -4.77
C ILE A 79 -6.46 3.85 -4.21
N GLN A 80 -5.49 3.53 -5.05
CA GLN A 80 -4.27 2.87 -4.61
C GLN A 80 -3.51 3.70 -3.60
N GLU A 81 -3.37 5.01 -3.82
CA GLU A 81 -2.67 5.89 -2.89
C GLU A 81 -3.38 5.95 -1.53
N CYS A 82 -4.71 6.06 -1.54
CA CYS A 82 -5.47 6.11 -0.29
C CYS A 82 -5.38 4.80 0.48
N VAL A 83 -5.54 3.67 -0.23
CA VAL A 83 -5.41 2.35 0.39
C VAL A 83 -4.01 2.17 0.93
N SER A 84 -2.99 2.58 0.17
CA SER A 84 -1.61 2.47 0.58
C SER A 84 -1.34 3.21 1.88
N LEU A 85 -1.83 4.43 2.00
CA LEU A 85 -1.61 5.23 3.21
C LEU A 85 -2.37 4.69 4.42
N ILE A 86 -3.59 4.21 4.21
CA ILE A 86 -4.37 3.61 5.30
C ILE A 86 -3.68 2.35 5.80
N VAL A 87 -3.28 1.46 4.89
CA VAL A 87 -2.59 0.23 5.24
C VAL A 87 -1.27 0.53 5.92
N PHE A 88 -0.50 1.48 5.37
CA PHE A 88 0.76 1.89 5.95
C PHE A 88 0.57 2.40 7.38
N ALA A 89 -0.44 3.26 7.59
CA ALA A 89 -0.68 3.83 8.92
C ALA A 89 -0.98 2.73 9.94
N ILE A 90 -1.82 1.77 9.56
CA ILE A 90 -2.18 0.66 10.45
C ILE A 90 -0.96 -0.20 10.77
N ILE A 91 -0.21 -0.60 9.73
CA ILE A 91 0.93 -1.49 9.92
C ILE A 91 2.05 -0.79 10.68
N ALA A 92 2.32 0.46 10.34
CA ALA A 92 3.38 1.22 11.01
C ALA A 92 3.06 1.41 12.49
N ASN A 93 1.81 1.68 12.81
CA ASN A 93 1.41 1.84 14.21
C ASN A 93 1.56 0.55 15.00
N ILE A 94 1.35 -0.60 14.35
CA ILE A 94 1.50 -1.90 14.99
C ILE A 94 2.97 -2.28 15.12
N LEU A 95 3.75 -2.12 14.04
CA LEU A 95 5.14 -2.59 13.99
C LEU A 95 6.13 -1.62 14.60
N PHE A 96 5.91 -0.32 14.45
CA PHE A 96 6.84 0.71 14.91
C PHE A 96 6.18 1.54 16.01
N GLN A 97 5.96 0.91 17.14
CA GLN A 97 5.38 1.60 18.29
C GLN A 97 6.31 2.74 18.72
N GLY A 98 5.73 3.88 19.04
CA GLY A 98 6.49 5.07 19.39
C GLY A 98 6.70 6.03 18.23
N GLN A 99 6.48 5.59 17.00
CA GLN A 99 6.51 6.44 15.81
C GLN A 99 5.10 6.57 15.24
N GLY A 100 4.11 6.61 16.12
CA GLY A 100 2.72 6.57 15.75
C GLY A 100 2.23 7.85 15.09
N LEU A 101 0.95 7.85 14.79
CA LEU A 101 0.30 8.95 14.10
C LEU A 101 0.19 10.16 15.01
N HIS A 102 0.53 11.31 14.47
CA HIS A 102 0.28 12.61 15.12
C HIS A 102 -0.94 13.24 14.45
N TRP A 103 -1.47 14.29 15.07
CA TRP A 103 -2.69 14.91 14.55
C TRP A 103 -2.45 15.54 13.16
N ASN A 104 -1.23 15.94 12.84
CA ASN A 104 -0.92 16.44 11.50
C ASN A 104 -1.11 15.35 10.44
N HIS A 105 -0.87 14.09 10.79
CA HIS A 105 -1.19 12.99 9.90
C HIS A 105 -2.68 12.84 9.67
N LEU A 106 -3.49 13.11 10.70
CA LEU A 106 -4.93 13.10 10.57
C LEU A 106 -5.40 14.14 9.55
N VAL A 107 -4.80 15.34 9.59
CA VAL A 107 -5.11 16.37 8.60
C VAL A 107 -4.76 15.90 7.19
N ALA A 108 -3.62 15.23 7.04
CA ALA A 108 -3.21 14.68 5.75
C ALA A 108 -4.23 13.64 5.22
N PHE A 109 -4.74 12.78 6.11
CA PHE A 109 -5.76 11.80 5.71
C PHE A 109 -7.05 12.48 5.27
N VAL A 110 -7.45 13.55 5.97
CA VAL A 110 -8.62 14.32 5.56
C VAL A 110 -8.41 14.91 4.16
N CYS A 111 -7.23 15.43 3.87
CA CYS A 111 -6.91 15.93 2.54
C CYS A 111 -7.00 14.84 1.47
N LEU A 112 -6.58 13.63 1.80
CA LEU A 112 -6.68 12.50 0.88
C LEU A 112 -8.12 12.11 0.61
N ILE A 113 -8.97 12.14 1.63
CA ILE A 113 -10.39 11.87 1.46
C ILE A 113 -11.00 12.91 0.53
N ALA A 114 -10.62 14.18 0.69
CA ALA A 114 -11.07 15.25 -0.19
C ALA A 114 -10.59 15.01 -1.62
N ALA A 115 -9.35 14.54 -1.79
CA ALA A 115 -8.80 14.23 -3.10
C ALA A 115 -9.60 13.14 -3.79
N VAL A 116 -9.97 12.09 -3.06
CA VAL A 116 -10.79 11.01 -3.61
C VAL A 116 -12.15 11.55 -4.06
N TYR A 117 -12.75 12.38 -3.23
CA TYR A 117 -14.05 12.97 -3.56
C TYR A 117 -13.97 13.75 -4.88
N PHE A 118 -12.96 14.59 -5.05
CA PHE A 118 -12.82 15.38 -6.26
C PHE A 118 -12.52 14.53 -7.49
N VAL A 119 -11.76 13.46 -7.33
CA VAL A 119 -11.43 12.57 -8.46
C VAL A 119 -12.68 11.86 -8.97
N PHE A 120 -13.60 11.49 -8.07
CA PHE A 120 -14.83 10.82 -8.47
C PHE A 120 -15.97 11.77 -8.80
N MET A 121 -15.78 13.05 -8.59
CA MET A 121 -16.75 14.07 -8.99
C MET A 121 -16.67 14.32 -10.48
N LYS A 122 -17.81 14.42 -11.11
CA LYS A 122 -17.86 14.68 -12.56
C LYS A 122 -18.09 16.13 -12.90
#